data_b51c567637dfeb1b6234769943ed312e
#
_entry.id   b51c567637dfeb1b6234769943ed312e
#
_cell.length_a   1.000
_cell.length_b   1.000
_cell.length_c   1.000
_cell.angle_alpha   90.00
_cell.angle_beta   90.00
_cell.angle_gamma   90.00
#
_symmetry.space_group_name_H-M   'P 1'
#
loop_
_entity.id
_entity.type
_entity.pdbx_description
1 polymer ?
#
loop_
_entity_poly.entity_id
_entity_poly.type
_entity_poly.pdbx_seq_one_letter_code
_entity_poly.pdbx_strand_id
1 'polypeptide(L)'
;MARGPGSLTSPLLPLKCVSSRLAETGSLDPWSDIDPRPKNHAMKLLTAVPVYNEEKHLEEVLREILKHADDVLVVDDGSVDRTPELLKRFPTVQVIRHPSNLGYGAGLRSAFNHALEKGYDGLATLDCDGQHEPSRISELVAGLDEADIVSGSRYLKVFDPSQNPPEDRRRINVEVTGWLNERLGLNLTDAFCGFKAYRRRALECFEITDLGYAMPLQVWVQAVAHGLKIVEVPVPLIYLDESRAFGGALDDSTYRLNHYRRVFEDALKASGLEAAGGRRG
;
A
#
# COMPACT_ATOMS: atom_id res chain seq x y z
N MET A 1 -29.72 36.70 -24.19
CA MET A 1 -29.43 35.33 -24.57
C MET A 1 -27.92 35.10 -24.35
N ALA A 2 -27.56 34.53 -23.22
CA ALA A 2 -26.16 34.20 -22.88
C ALA A 2 -26.11 32.69 -22.64
N ARG A 3 -25.23 31.99 -23.39
CA ARG A 3 -25.01 30.57 -23.26
C ARG A 3 -23.97 30.34 -22.15
N GLY A 4 -24.33 29.53 -21.17
CA GLY A 4 -23.42 29.09 -20.10
C GLY A 4 -22.43 28.04 -20.56
N PRO A 5 -21.26 27.88 -19.89
CA PRO A 5 -20.26 26.90 -20.25
C PRO A 5 -20.67 25.50 -19.79
N GLY A 6 -20.56 24.55 -20.73
CA GLY A 6 -20.83 23.14 -20.51
C GLY A 6 -19.79 22.47 -19.61
N SER A 7 -20.27 21.76 -18.63
CA SER A 7 -19.51 20.87 -17.77
C SER A 7 -19.06 19.65 -18.57
N LEU A 8 -17.77 19.49 -18.77
CA LEU A 8 -17.15 18.25 -19.28
C LEU A 8 -16.78 17.36 -18.09
N THR A 9 -17.74 16.57 -17.63
CA THR A 9 -17.46 15.41 -16.78
C THR A 9 -17.39 14.18 -17.69
N SER A 10 -16.18 13.77 -18.04
CA SER A 10 -15.95 12.45 -18.64
C SER A 10 -16.05 11.40 -17.54
N PRO A 11 -16.88 10.35 -17.69
CA PRO A 11 -16.88 9.23 -16.77
C PRO A 11 -15.64 8.38 -16.97
N LEU A 12 -14.87 8.18 -15.91
CA LEU A 12 -13.80 7.17 -15.85
C LEU A 12 -14.45 5.79 -16.03
N LEU A 13 -14.13 5.14 -17.15
CA LEU A 13 -14.51 3.75 -17.39
C LEU A 13 -13.75 2.84 -16.41
N PRO A 14 -14.42 1.91 -15.72
CA PRO A 14 -13.72 0.91 -14.92
C PRO A 14 -12.93 -0.02 -15.85
N LEU A 15 -11.63 -0.14 -15.61
CA LEU A 15 -10.79 -1.17 -16.22
C LEU A 15 -11.32 -2.54 -15.78
N LYS A 16 -12.02 -3.21 -16.68
CA LYS A 16 -12.49 -4.57 -16.45
C LYS A 16 -11.28 -5.51 -16.39
N CYS A 17 -11.00 -5.99 -15.19
CA CYS A 17 -10.16 -7.19 -15.02
C CYS A 17 -10.78 -8.31 -15.87
N VAL A 18 -10.01 -8.89 -16.81
CA VAL A 18 -10.49 -9.95 -17.72
C VAL A 18 -10.62 -11.24 -16.92
N SER A 19 -11.76 -11.39 -16.25
CA SER A 19 -12.19 -12.63 -15.62
C SER A 19 -13.34 -13.22 -16.43
N SER A 20 -13.03 -13.86 -17.56
CA SER A 20 -13.97 -14.76 -18.21
C SER A 20 -13.23 -15.73 -19.13
N ARG A 21 -12.70 -16.82 -18.57
CA ARG A 21 -12.53 -18.12 -19.23
C ARG A 21 -12.37 -19.20 -18.17
N LEU A 22 -13.47 -19.65 -17.62
CA LEU A 22 -13.59 -20.95 -16.99
C LEU A 22 -14.61 -21.74 -17.84
N ALA A 23 -14.12 -22.60 -18.66
CA ALA A 23 -14.66 -23.93 -19.06
C ALA A 23 -13.97 -24.37 -20.33
N GLU A 24 -13.13 -25.34 -20.24
CA GLU A 24 -13.05 -26.61 -20.97
C GLU A 24 -11.61 -27.12 -21.07
N THR A 25 -11.41 -28.28 -20.48
CA THR A 25 -10.48 -29.38 -20.83
C THR A 25 -8.97 -29.15 -20.77
N GLY A 26 -8.32 -30.00 -19.97
CA GLY A 26 -6.91 -30.36 -20.10
C GLY A 26 -6.01 -29.64 -19.10
N SER A 27 -5.32 -30.43 -18.28
CA SER A 27 -4.19 -30.07 -17.45
C SER A 27 -3.18 -29.20 -18.22
N LEU A 28 -3.39 -27.92 -18.21
CA LEU A 28 -2.39 -26.91 -18.58
C LEU A 28 -2.06 -26.13 -17.32
N ASP A 29 -0.79 -26.07 -17.01
CA ASP A 29 -0.25 -25.16 -15.99
C ASP A 29 -0.74 -23.74 -16.32
N PRO A 30 -1.62 -23.12 -15.50
CA PRO A 30 -2.17 -21.80 -15.82
C PRO A 30 -1.10 -20.69 -15.81
N TRP A 31 0.15 -21.03 -15.58
CA TRP A 31 1.28 -20.14 -15.45
C TRP A 31 2.22 -20.12 -16.66
N SER A 32 2.01 -20.99 -17.68
CA SER A 32 2.90 -21.11 -18.83
C SER A 32 2.81 -19.97 -19.85
N ASP A 33 1.75 -19.16 -19.82
CA ASP A 33 1.47 -18.13 -20.83
C ASP A 33 1.61 -16.68 -20.31
N ILE A 34 2.18 -16.47 -19.13
CA ILE A 34 2.37 -15.13 -18.57
C ILE A 34 3.79 -14.66 -18.81
N ASP A 35 3.90 -13.82 -19.87
CA ASP A 35 4.94 -12.85 -20.15
C ASP A 35 6.41 -13.35 -20.12
N PRO A 36 6.95 -13.79 -21.27
CA PRO A 36 8.39 -13.96 -21.40
C PRO A 36 9.04 -12.58 -21.53
N ARG A 37 9.12 -11.82 -20.42
CA ARG A 37 9.95 -10.62 -20.44
C ARG A 37 11.39 -11.03 -20.71
N PRO A 38 12.09 -10.33 -21.61
CA PRO A 38 13.52 -10.53 -21.76
C PRO A 38 14.19 -10.25 -20.42
N LYS A 39 14.96 -11.19 -19.91
CA LYS A 39 15.68 -11.16 -18.61
C LYS A 39 16.68 -9.99 -18.47
N ASN A 40 16.60 -8.98 -19.32
CA ASN A 40 17.56 -7.86 -19.43
C ASN A 40 16.90 -6.46 -19.42
N HIS A 41 15.60 -6.33 -19.05
CA HIS A 41 15.03 -5.00 -18.89
C HIS A 41 15.01 -4.68 -17.39
N ALA A 42 15.79 -3.65 -16.99
CA ALA A 42 15.71 -3.15 -15.62
C ALA A 42 14.27 -2.71 -15.34
N MET A 43 13.67 -3.19 -14.25
CA MET A 43 12.31 -2.85 -13.83
C MET A 43 12.20 -1.34 -13.64
N LYS A 44 11.30 -0.68 -14.36
CA LYS A 44 10.97 0.73 -14.14
C LYS A 44 10.15 0.83 -12.85
N LEU A 45 10.77 1.32 -11.80
CA LEU A 45 10.19 1.37 -10.46
C LEU A 45 9.88 2.81 -10.05
N LEU A 46 8.70 3.03 -9.47
CA LEU A 46 8.34 4.25 -8.77
C LEU A 46 8.47 4.03 -7.26
N THR A 47 9.03 5.01 -6.55
CA THR A 47 8.97 5.05 -5.08
C THR A 47 8.00 6.14 -4.66
N ALA A 48 6.93 5.78 -3.95
CA ALA A 48 5.89 6.71 -3.53
C ALA A 48 5.86 6.92 -2.02
N VAL A 49 5.67 8.18 -1.64
CA VAL A 49 5.65 8.65 -0.26
C VAL A 49 4.38 9.45 -0.04
N PRO A 50 3.35 8.91 0.64
CA PRO A 50 2.21 9.69 1.09
C PRO A 50 2.63 10.61 2.22
N VAL A 51 2.22 11.88 2.17
CA VAL A 51 2.54 12.89 3.19
C VAL A 51 1.31 13.69 3.58
N TYR A 52 1.22 14.02 4.86
CA TYR A 52 0.26 14.99 5.39
C TYR A 52 0.84 15.69 6.61
N ASN A 53 1.17 16.98 6.48
CA ASN A 53 1.78 17.79 7.54
C ASN A 53 3.10 17.20 8.09
N GLU A 54 4.05 16.95 7.18
CA GLU A 54 5.34 16.31 7.49
C GLU A 54 6.51 17.31 7.42
N GLU A 55 6.28 18.59 7.74
CA GLU A 55 7.33 19.62 7.67
C GLU A 55 8.58 19.28 8.48
N LYS A 56 8.47 18.45 9.51
CA LYS A 56 9.57 18.06 10.40
C LYS A 56 10.51 17.03 9.79
N HIS A 57 9.96 16.09 9.00
CA HIS A 57 10.69 14.89 8.53
C HIS A 57 10.96 14.91 7.03
N LEU A 58 10.14 15.64 6.26
CA LEU A 58 10.11 15.59 4.80
C LEU A 58 11.49 15.77 4.15
N GLU A 59 12.25 16.79 4.54
CA GLU A 59 13.55 17.08 3.88
C GLU A 59 14.56 15.97 4.12
N GLU A 60 14.65 15.47 5.34
CA GLU A 60 15.59 14.40 5.70
C GLU A 60 15.22 13.09 4.99
N VAL A 61 13.95 12.71 5.07
CA VAL A 61 13.44 11.48 4.46
C VAL A 61 13.59 11.52 2.94
N LEU A 62 13.24 12.62 2.26
CA LEU A 62 13.39 12.73 0.80
C LEU A 62 14.86 12.72 0.37
N ARG A 63 15.76 13.38 1.11
CA ARG A 63 17.20 13.33 0.81
C ARG A 63 17.74 11.91 0.90
N GLU A 64 17.25 11.14 1.85
CA GLU A 64 17.67 9.74 2.00
C GLU A 64 17.07 8.87 0.89
N ILE A 65 15.78 9.00 0.58
CA ILE A 65 15.12 8.24 -0.50
C ILE A 65 15.81 8.47 -1.84
N LEU A 66 16.17 9.72 -2.16
CA LEU A 66 16.83 10.09 -3.42
C LEU A 66 18.24 9.51 -3.60
N LYS A 67 18.82 8.91 -2.56
CA LYS A 67 20.07 8.13 -2.68
C LYS A 67 19.81 6.68 -3.14
N HIS A 68 18.56 6.22 -3.04
CA HIS A 68 18.20 4.81 -3.23
C HIS A 68 17.10 4.59 -4.28
N ALA A 69 16.51 5.67 -4.81
CA ALA A 69 15.44 5.63 -5.80
C ALA A 69 15.60 6.75 -6.84
N ASP A 70 15.48 6.38 -8.12
CA ASP A 70 15.59 7.32 -9.24
C ASP A 70 14.28 8.08 -9.48
N ASP A 71 13.15 7.36 -9.50
CA ASP A 71 11.81 7.92 -9.72
C ASP A 71 11.06 7.99 -8.39
N VAL A 72 10.87 9.20 -7.87
CA VAL A 72 10.18 9.44 -6.59
C VAL A 72 8.92 10.26 -6.82
N LEU A 73 7.82 9.82 -6.20
CA LEU A 73 6.54 10.50 -6.15
C LEU A 73 6.19 10.83 -4.69
N VAL A 74 5.88 12.08 -4.42
CA VAL A 74 5.20 12.48 -3.19
C VAL A 74 3.72 12.72 -3.47
N VAL A 75 2.85 12.10 -2.68
CA VAL A 75 1.42 12.44 -2.68
C VAL A 75 1.13 13.26 -1.43
N ASP A 76 1.05 14.58 -1.61
CA ASP A 76 0.68 15.55 -0.55
C ASP A 76 -0.85 15.54 -0.38
N ASP A 77 -1.31 14.95 0.70
CA ASP A 77 -2.74 14.79 1.02
C ASP A 77 -3.34 16.08 1.61
N GLY A 78 -3.07 17.22 0.96
CA GLY A 78 -3.63 18.51 1.33
C GLY A 78 -3.01 19.13 2.57
N SER A 79 -1.69 18.99 2.75
CA SER A 79 -0.97 19.58 3.88
C SER A 79 -1.20 21.10 4.01
N VAL A 80 -1.32 21.55 5.26
CA VAL A 80 -1.58 22.95 5.64
C VAL A 80 -0.41 23.59 6.38
N ASP A 81 0.62 22.80 6.70
CA ASP A 81 1.90 23.25 7.25
C ASP A 81 2.89 23.66 6.14
N ARG A 82 4.19 23.68 6.42
CA ARG A 82 5.23 24.04 5.43
C ARG A 82 5.59 22.92 4.45
N THR A 83 4.95 21.76 4.52
CA THR A 83 5.22 20.62 3.61
C THR A 83 5.21 21.05 2.13
N PRO A 84 4.19 21.80 1.61
CA PRO A 84 4.17 22.19 0.21
C PRO A 84 5.31 23.13 -0.20
N GLU A 85 5.77 24.00 0.68
CA GLU A 85 6.91 24.89 0.46
C GLU A 85 8.22 24.10 0.41
N LEU A 86 8.38 23.13 1.28
CA LEU A 86 9.56 22.28 1.34
C LEU A 86 9.68 21.40 0.10
N LEU A 87 8.57 20.87 -0.42
CA LEU A 87 8.55 20.08 -1.66
C LEU A 87 9.12 20.84 -2.87
N LYS A 88 8.96 22.16 -2.93
CA LYS A 88 9.53 22.98 -4.02
C LYS A 88 11.07 22.93 -4.09
N ARG A 89 11.73 22.49 -3.01
CA ARG A 89 13.21 22.34 -2.96
C ARG A 89 13.69 21.04 -3.64
N PHE A 90 12.77 20.18 -4.04
CA PHE A 90 13.06 18.88 -4.66
C PHE A 90 12.47 18.79 -6.08
N PRO A 91 13.06 19.53 -7.05
CA PRO A 91 12.50 19.67 -8.41
C PRO A 91 12.49 18.35 -9.21
N THR A 92 13.25 17.34 -8.78
CA THR A 92 13.29 16.01 -9.39
C THR A 92 12.19 15.08 -8.87
N VAL A 93 11.54 15.44 -7.76
CA VAL A 93 10.46 14.66 -7.16
C VAL A 93 9.15 15.02 -7.87
N GLN A 94 8.42 14.00 -8.29
CA GLN A 94 7.06 14.15 -8.80
C GLN A 94 6.13 14.45 -7.62
N VAL A 95 5.17 15.36 -7.80
CA VAL A 95 4.23 15.72 -6.72
C VAL A 95 2.80 15.67 -7.23
N ILE A 96 1.96 14.90 -6.53
CA ILE A 96 0.51 14.98 -6.61
C ILE A 96 0.03 15.65 -5.34
N ARG A 97 -0.83 16.67 -5.46
CA ARG A 97 -1.42 17.33 -4.29
C ARG A 97 -2.93 17.22 -4.32
N HIS A 98 -3.51 16.71 -3.24
CA HIS A 98 -4.94 16.71 -3.01
C HIS A 98 -5.44 18.10 -2.55
N PRO A 99 -6.70 18.46 -2.86
CA PRO A 99 -7.23 19.76 -2.47
C PRO A 99 -7.45 19.90 -0.95
N SER A 100 -7.55 18.79 -0.24
CA SER A 100 -7.70 18.68 1.22
C SER A 100 -7.22 17.29 1.67
N ASN A 101 -7.15 17.06 2.98
CA ASN A 101 -6.89 15.73 3.52
C ASN A 101 -8.04 14.77 3.13
N LEU A 102 -7.72 13.77 2.34
CA LEU A 102 -8.62 12.70 1.89
C LEU A 102 -8.35 11.38 2.59
N GLY A 103 -7.23 11.26 3.30
CA GLY A 103 -6.81 10.11 4.09
C GLY A 103 -5.66 9.31 3.48
N TYR A 104 -5.00 8.52 4.33
CA TYR A 104 -3.83 7.70 3.98
C TYR A 104 -4.07 6.79 2.77
N GLY A 105 -5.21 6.07 2.77
CA GLY A 105 -5.61 5.21 1.66
C GLY A 105 -5.83 5.98 0.35
N ALA A 106 -6.31 7.24 0.42
CA ALA A 106 -6.43 8.09 -0.76
C ALA A 106 -5.06 8.44 -1.35
N GLY A 107 -4.07 8.73 -0.50
CA GLY A 107 -2.69 8.97 -0.92
C GLY A 107 -2.11 7.78 -1.65
N LEU A 108 -2.25 6.57 -1.10
CA LEU A 108 -1.77 5.35 -1.73
C LEU A 108 -2.53 5.02 -3.02
N ARG A 109 -3.85 5.20 -3.05
CA ARG A 109 -4.64 5.01 -4.28
C ARG A 109 -4.17 5.94 -5.40
N SER A 110 -3.86 7.20 -5.09
CA SER A 110 -3.30 8.14 -6.06
C SER A 110 -1.93 7.70 -6.56
N ALA A 111 -1.07 7.17 -5.69
CA ALA A 111 0.22 6.61 -6.05
C ALA A 111 0.08 5.37 -6.96
N PHE A 112 -0.84 4.45 -6.67
CA PHE A 112 -1.13 3.26 -7.47
C PHE A 112 -1.58 3.65 -8.88
N ASN A 113 -2.55 4.55 -8.98
CA ASN A 113 -3.05 5.04 -10.27
C ASN A 113 -1.95 5.72 -11.08
N HIS A 114 -1.15 6.57 -10.43
CA HIS A 114 -0.04 7.24 -11.11
C HIS A 114 1.00 6.25 -11.65
N ALA A 115 1.36 5.23 -10.87
CA ALA A 115 2.28 4.19 -11.33
C ALA A 115 1.74 3.46 -12.57
N LEU A 116 0.46 3.11 -12.58
CA LEU A 116 -0.20 2.47 -13.70
C LEU A 116 -0.25 3.38 -14.94
N GLU A 117 -0.69 4.62 -14.78
CA GLU A 117 -0.80 5.62 -15.86
C GLU A 117 0.54 5.96 -16.51
N LYS A 118 1.61 6.02 -15.72
CA LYS A 118 2.97 6.34 -16.20
C LYS A 118 3.77 5.13 -16.68
N GLY A 119 3.15 3.93 -16.64
CA GLY A 119 3.76 2.73 -17.18
C GLY A 119 4.93 2.22 -16.36
N TYR A 120 4.88 2.35 -15.02
CA TYR A 120 5.83 1.71 -14.14
C TYR A 120 5.57 0.20 -14.03
N ASP A 121 6.63 -0.58 -13.91
CA ASP A 121 6.57 -2.04 -13.75
C ASP A 121 6.32 -2.45 -12.30
N GLY A 122 6.63 -1.55 -11.37
CA GLY A 122 6.42 -1.75 -9.94
C GLY A 122 6.40 -0.44 -9.18
N LEU A 123 5.97 -0.54 -7.93
CA LEU A 123 5.86 0.57 -6.99
C LEU A 123 6.40 0.14 -5.63
N ALA A 124 7.31 0.92 -5.06
CA ALA A 124 7.64 0.85 -3.64
C ALA A 124 6.91 1.97 -2.88
N THR A 125 6.42 1.69 -1.69
CA THR A 125 5.79 2.68 -0.80
C THR A 125 6.54 2.73 0.53
N LEU A 126 6.67 3.90 1.12
CA LEU A 126 7.16 4.08 2.50
C LEU A 126 6.58 5.36 3.09
N ASP A 127 6.47 5.40 4.42
CA ASP A 127 5.93 6.56 5.13
C ASP A 127 7.01 7.64 5.34
N CYS A 128 6.59 8.91 5.46
CA CYS A 128 7.49 10.07 5.60
C CYS A 128 7.84 10.40 7.06
N ASP A 129 7.66 9.49 7.98
CA ASP A 129 7.79 9.74 9.42
C ASP A 129 9.15 9.36 10.01
N GLY A 130 10.10 8.97 9.15
CA GLY A 130 11.42 8.52 9.56
C GLY A 130 11.44 7.12 10.20
N GLN A 131 10.32 6.40 10.23
CA GLN A 131 10.23 5.06 10.80
C GLN A 131 10.64 3.95 9.84
N HIS A 132 11.02 4.29 8.62
CA HIS A 132 11.53 3.35 7.62
C HIS A 132 12.95 3.72 7.18
N GLU A 133 13.74 2.70 6.84
CA GLU A 133 15.10 2.87 6.30
C GLU A 133 15.04 2.84 4.76
N PRO A 134 15.17 3.97 4.04
CA PRO A 134 15.14 4.00 2.57
C PRO A 134 16.21 3.14 1.89
N SER A 135 17.32 2.88 2.57
CA SER A 135 18.37 1.96 2.10
C SER A 135 17.87 0.54 1.81
N ARG A 136 16.74 0.14 2.39
CA ARG A 136 16.12 -1.18 2.17
C ARG A 136 15.15 -1.22 0.98
N ILE A 137 14.94 -0.11 0.26
CA ILE A 137 14.11 -0.11 -0.95
C ILE A 137 14.58 -1.20 -1.92
N SER A 138 15.90 -1.32 -2.13
CA SER A 138 16.45 -2.33 -3.03
C SER A 138 16.17 -3.76 -2.58
N GLU A 139 16.14 -4.03 -1.27
CA GLU A 139 15.83 -5.35 -0.71
C GLU A 139 14.34 -5.72 -0.98
N LEU A 140 13.41 -4.79 -0.74
CA LEU A 140 12.00 -5.01 -1.04
C LEU A 140 11.77 -5.23 -2.54
N VAL A 141 12.40 -4.40 -3.38
CA VAL A 141 12.28 -4.47 -4.83
C VAL A 141 12.82 -5.78 -5.38
N ALA A 142 13.96 -6.27 -4.87
CA ALA A 142 14.52 -7.55 -5.27
C ALA A 142 13.55 -8.72 -4.98
N GLY A 143 12.78 -8.65 -3.91
CA GLY A 143 11.75 -9.64 -3.60
C GLY A 143 10.62 -9.72 -4.64
N LEU A 144 10.44 -8.67 -5.46
CA LEU A 144 9.48 -8.70 -6.56
C LEU A 144 9.87 -9.69 -7.68
N ASP A 145 11.09 -10.19 -7.73
CA ASP A 145 11.46 -11.23 -8.69
C ASP A 145 10.72 -12.53 -8.42
N GLU A 146 10.31 -12.76 -7.19
CA GLU A 146 9.62 -13.97 -6.76
C GLU A 146 8.18 -13.76 -6.28
N ALA A 147 7.76 -12.51 -6.05
CA ALA A 147 6.45 -12.18 -5.48
C ALA A 147 5.75 -11.03 -6.22
N ASP A 148 4.44 -10.94 -6.09
CA ASP A 148 3.65 -9.81 -6.59
C ASP A 148 3.61 -8.66 -5.58
N ILE A 149 3.71 -9.01 -4.27
CA ILE A 149 3.74 -8.07 -3.15
C ILE A 149 4.87 -8.49 -2.21
N VAL A 150 5.75 -7.55 -1.90
CA VAL A 150 6.77 -7.68 -0.85
C VAL A 150 6.42 -6.70 0.26
N SER A 151 6.12 -7.21 1.44
CA SER A 151 5.77 -6.39 2.61
C SER A 151 6.91 -6.38 3.61
N GLY A 152 7.33 -5.21 4.04
CA GLY A 152 8.14 -5.10 5.23
C GLY A 152 7.38 -5.65 6.44
N SER A 153 8.07 -6.33 7.33
CA SER A 153 7.53 -6.71 8.62
C SER A 153 8.48 -6.29 9.74
N ARG A 154 7.95 -5.53 10.68
CA ARG A 154 8.67 -5.06 11.88
C ARG A 154 8.78 -6.14 12.96
N TYR A 155 8.06 -7.25 12.77
CA TYR A 155 7.94 -8.33 13.77
C TYR A 155 8.57 -9.65 13.31
N LEU A 156 9.03 -9.73 12.06
CA LEU A 156 9.67 -10.94 11.52
C LEU A 156 11.06 -11.18 12.14
N LYS A 157 11.76 -10.08 12.48
CA LYS A 157 13.08 -10.11 13.14
C LYS A 157 13.20 -8.92 14.09
N VAL A 158 13.72 -9.15 15.27
CA VAL A 158 14.06 -8.08 16.22
C VAL A 158 15.44 -7.52 15.86
N PHE A 159 15.50 -6.26 15.43
CA PHE A 159 16.74 -5.55 15.13
C PHE A 159 17.30 -4.84 16.37
N ASP A 160 16.42 -4.19 17.14
CA ASP A 160 16.75 -3.51 18.38
C ASP A 160 15.74 -3.87 19.47
N PRO A 161 16.13 -4.61 20.51
CA PRO A 161 15.21 -5.00 21.59
C PRO A 161 14.70 -3.82 22.44
N SER A 162 15.33 -2.65 22.37
CA SER A 162 14.92 -1.45 23.09
C SER A 162 13.71 -0.75 22.43
N GLN A 163 13.49 -1.01 21.15
CA GLN A 163 12.38 -0.44 20.40
C GLN A 163 11.08 -1.22 20.66
N ASN A 164 10.11 -0.55 21.26
CA ASN A 164 8.80 -1.12 21.53
C ASN A 164 7.70 -0.21 20.98
N PRO A 165 6.73 -0.76 20.23
CA PRO A 165 5.58 0.02 19.84
C PRO A 165 4.67 0.24 21.05
N PRO A 166 3.81 1.28 21.07
CA PRO A 166 2.74 1.40 22.04
C PRO A 166 1.93 0.11 22.11
N GLU A 167 1.60 -0.33 23.35
CA GLU A 167 0.99 -1.64 23.59
C GLU A 167 -0.33 -1.83 22.83
N ASP A 168 -1.16 -0.79 22.76
CA ASP A 168 -2.42 -0.81 22.02
C ASP A 168 -2.22 -1.03 20.52
N ARG A 169 -1.19 -0.41 19.93
CA ARG A 169 -0.86 -0.58 18.50
C ARG A 169 -0.37 -1.99 18.22
N ARG A 170 0.50 -2.52 19.08
CA ARG A 170 0.98 -3.89 18.96
C ARG A 170 -0.16 -4.90 19.09
N ARG A 171 -1.03 -4.73 20.08
CA ARG A 171 -2.20 -5.60 20.30
C ARG A 171 -3.12 -5.61 19.09
N ILE A 172 -3.46 -4.43 18.54
CA ILE A 172 -4.32 -4.34 17.36
C ILE A 172 -3.65 -4.99 16.15
N ASN A 173 -2.34 -4.75 15.94
CA ASN A 173 -1.64 -5.40 14.83
C ASN A 173 -1.71 -6.93 14.95
N VAL A 174 -1.39 -7.49 16.11
CA VAL A 174 -1.45 -8.94 16.36
C VAL A 174 -2.86 -9.50 16.13
N GLU A 175 -3.89 -8.83 16.63
CA GLU A 175 -5.28 -9.27 16.48
C GLU A 175 -5.73 -9.24 15.01
N VAL A 176 -5.48 -8.15 14.32
CA VAL A 176 -5.86 -8.00 12.89
C VAL A 176 -5.07 -8.93 12.00
N THR A 177 -3.76 -9.08 12.24
CA THR A 177 -2.92 -10.05 11.51
C THR A 177 -3.44 -11.47 11.73
N GLY A 178 -3.89 -11.80 12.94
CA GLY A 178 -4.54 -13.08 13.24
C GLY A 178 -5.80 -13.31 12.39
N TRP A 179 -6.67 -12.31 12.24
CA TRP A 179 -7.86 -12.43 11.38
C TRP A 179 -7.50 -12.69 9.92
N LEU A 180 -6.52 -11.95 9.40
CA LEU A 180 -6.03 -12.12 8.01
C LEU A 180 -5.49 -13.53 7.80
N ASN A 181 -4.64 -14.01 8.70
CA ASN A 181 -4.05 -15.35 8.61
C ASN A 181 -5.12 -16.46 8.67
N GLU A 182 -6.04 -16.36 9.62
CA GLU A 182 -7.11 -17.35 9.79
C GLU A 182 -8.06 -17.38 8.58
N ARG A 183 -8.54 -16.20 8.15
CA ARG A 183 -9.60 -16.13 7.14
C ARG A 183 -9.06 -16.26 5.70
N LEU A 184 -7.83 -15.82 5.44
CA LEU A 184 -7.23 -15.79 4.11
C LEU A 184 -6.18 -16.89 3.88
N GLY A 185 -5.82 -17.65 4.92
CA GLY A 185 -4.76 -18.66 4.85
C GLY A 185 -3.36 -18.08 4.66
N LEU A 186 -3.14 -16.85 5.13
CA LEU A 186 -1.84 -16.18 5.10
C LEU A 186 -0.98 -16.54 6.32
N ASN A 187 0.30 -16.18 6.27
CA ASN A 187 1.23 -16.30 7.38
C ASN A 187 1.94 -14.96 7.63
N LEU A 188 1.17 -13.86 7.62
CA LEU A 188 1.71 -12.53 7.88
C LEU A 188 2.11 -12.37 9.34
N THR A 189 3.11 -11.53 9.57
CA THR A 189 3.55 -11.11 10.90
C THR A 189 3.27 -9.62 11.17
N ASP A 190 3.03 -8.82 10.12
CA ASP A 190 2.72 -7.39 10.20
C ASP A 190 1.70 -6.93 9.14
N ALA A 191 0.45 -6.76 9.54
CA ALA A 191 -0.62 -6.33 8.63
C ALA A 191 -0.49 -4.87 8.15
N PHE A 192 0.20 -4.01 8.91
CA PHE A 192 0.12 -2.55 8.77
C PHE A 192 1.44 -1.84 8.41
N CYS A 193 2.52 -2.56 8.15
CA CYS A 193 3.76 -1.90 7.71
C CYS A 193 3.52 -1.15 6.39
N GLY A 194 3.80 0.15 6.33
CA GLY A 194 3.65 0.99 5.13
C GLY A 194 4.75 0.75 4.10
N PHE A 195 5.86 0.14 4.50
CA PHE A 195 6.98 -0.15 3.63
C PHE A 195 6.74 -1.43 2.82
N LYS A 196 6.31 -1.27 1.59
CA LYS A 196 5.93 -2.37 0.69
C LYS A 196 6.44 -2.12 -0.72
N ALA A 197 6.60 -3.21 -1.47
CA ALA A 197 6.78 -3.14 -2.91
C ALA A 197 5.71 -4.00 -3.62
N TYR A 198 5.27 -3.52 -4.78
CA TYR A 198 4.20 -4.11 -5.56
C TYR A 198 4.63 -4.25 -7.02
N ARG A 199 4.38 -5.38 -7.64
CA ARG A 199 4.41 -5.48 -9.11
C ARG A 199 3.23 -4.74 -9.71
N ARG A 200 3.38 -4.28 -10.95
CA ARG A 200 2.29 -3.69 -11.74
C ARG A 200 1.04 -4.56 -11.73
N ARG A 201 1.19 -5.88 -11.89
CA ARG A 201 0.09 -6.85 -11.85
C ARG A 201 -0.73 -6.75 -10.56
N ALA A 202 -0.09 -6.53 -9.42
CA ALA A 202 -0.81 -6.35 -8.16
C ALA A 202 -1.61 -5.04 -8.16
N LEU A 203 -1.01 -3.94 -8.62
CA LEU A 203 -1.68 -2.64 -8.69
C LEU A 203 -2.91 -2.68 -9.60
N GLU A 204 -2.86 -3.43 -10.71
CA GLU A 204 -3.96 -3.61 -11.66
C GLU A 204 -5.16 -4.35 -11.07
N CYS A 205 -4.95 -5.12 -10.00
CA CYS A 205 -6.01 -5.88 -9.32
C CYS A 205 -6.69 -5.08 -8.19
N PHE A 206 -6.12 -3.95 -7.74
CA PHE A 206 -6.62 -3.28 -6.55
C PHE A 206 -7.72 -2.26 -6.85
N GLU A 207 -8.85 -2.44 -6.18
CA GLU A 207 -9.95 -1.48 -6.11
C GLU A 207 -10.06 -0.94 -4.68
N ILE A 208 -9.38 0.18 -4.41
CA ILE A 208 -9.30 0.78 -3.08
C ILE A 208 -10.47 1.73 -2.87
N THR A 209 -11.34 1.40 -1.93
CA THR A 209 -12.52 2.17 -1.55
C THR A 209 -12.42 2.77 -0.14
N ASP A 210 -11.68 2.11 0.79
CA ASP A 210 -11.33 2.73 2.07
C ASP A 210 -10.18 3.72 1.87
N LEU A 211 -10.44 4.98 2.19
CA LEU A 211 -9.48 6.06 2.01
C LEU A 211 -8.63 6.33 3.26
N GLY A 212 -8.90 5.62 4.36
CA GLY A 212 -8.24 5.77 5.64
C GLY A 212 -7.15 4.73 5.89
N TYR A 213 -6.87 4.53 7.18
CA TYR A 213 -5.85 3.61 7.66
C TYR A 213 -6.27 2.12 7.61
N ALA A 214 -7.53 1.81 7.26
CA ALA A 214 -7.98 0.43 7.07
C ALA A 214 -7.72 -0.10 5.65
N MET A 215 -7.28 0.74 4.71
CA MET A 215 -6.98 0.37 3.32
C MET A 215 -6.11 -0.89 3.17
N PRO A 216 -5.06 -1.13 4.00
CA PRO A 216 -4.27 -2.34 3.88
C PRO A 216 -5.07 -3.65 3.98
N LEU A 217 -6.20 -3.64 4.70
CA LEU A 217 -7.06 -4.81 4.83
C LEU A 217 -7.73 -5.16 3.49
N GLN A 218 -8.11 -4.16 2.70
CA GLN A 218 -8.61 -4.36 1.34
C GLN A 218 -7.53 -4.93 0.42
N VAL A 219 -6.30 -4.44 0.54
CA VAL A 219 -5.15 -4.94 -0.23
C VAL A 219 -4.93 -6.43 0.03
N TRP A 220 -4.92 -6.88 1.29
CA TRP A 220 -4.70 -8.28 1.63
C TRP A 220 -5.82 -9.19 1.10
N VAL A 221 -7.08 -8.78 1.28
CA VAL A 221 -8.22 -9.54 0.79
C VAL A 221 -8.19 -9.67 -0.73
N GLN A 222 -7.97 -8.57 -1.44
CA GLN A 222 -7.92 -8.56 -2.90
C GLN A 222 -6.69 -9.31 -3.43
N ALA A 223 -5.56 -9.23 -2.75
CA ALA A 223 -4.38 -10.01 -3.10
C ALA A 223 -4.67 -11.51 -3.11
N VAL A 224 -5.34 -12.02 -2.08
CA VAL A 224 -5.74 -13.44 -2.01
C VAL A 224 -6.80 -13.77 -3.05
N ALA A 225 -7.80 -12.92 -3.24
CA ALA A 225 -8.86 -13.13 -4.23
C ALA A 225 -8.31 -13.23 -5.67
N HIS A 226 -7.22 -12.51 -5.96
CA HIS A 226 -6.55 -12.54 -7.27
C HIS A 226 -5.38 -13.52 -7.35
N GLY A 227 -5.13 -14.32 -6.31
CA GLY A 227 -4.05 -15.30 -6.29
C GLY A 227 -2.66 -14.68 -6.37
N LEU A 228 -2.48 -13.47 -5.81
CA LEU A 228 -1.19 -12.79 -5.79
C LEU A 228 -0.26 -13.43 -4.77
N LYS A 229 1.00 -13.58 -5.15
CA LYS A 229 2.04 -14.11 -4.26
C LYS A 229 2.55 -12.99 -3.34
N ILE A 230 2.50 -13.25 -2.03
CA ILE A 230 2.91 -12.31 -0.98
C ILE A 230 4.12 -12.90 -0.26
N VAL A 231 5.12 -12.07 0.01
CA VAL A 231 6.25 -12.40 0.90
C VAL A 231 6.49 -11.25 1.88
N GLU A 232 6.99 -11.58 3.06
CA GLU A 232 7.46 -10.59 4.03
C GLU A 232 8.98 -10.57 4.08
N VAL A 233 9.55 -9.36 4.25
CA VAL A 233 10.96 -9.14 4.53
C VAL A 233 11.13 -8.40 5.87
N PRO A 234 12.13 -8.73 6.68
CA PRO A 234 12.29 -8.08 7.97
C PRO A 234 12.76 -6.63 7.79
N VAL A 235 12.08 -5.70 8.44
CA VAL A 235 12.48 -4.29 8.53
C VAL A 235 12.57 -3.86 9.99
N PRO A 236 13.44 -2.91 10.36
CA PRO A 236 13.51 -2.43 11.73
C PRO A 236 12.20 -1.83 12.20
N LEU A 237 11.87 -2.07 13.46
CA LEU A 237 10.87 -1.31 14.19
C LEU A 237 11.56 -0.05 14.70
N ILE A 238 11.20 1.11 14.16
CA ILE A 238 11.72 2.41 14.57
C ILE A 238 10.55 3.23 15.10
N TYR A 239 10.67 3.71 16.32
CA TYR A 239 9.68 4.57 16.96
C TYR A 239 10.36 5.87 17.39
N LEU A 240 10.05 6.96 16.69
CA LEU A 240 10.64 8.28 16.94
C LEU A 240 9.72 9.20 17.74
N ASP A 241 8.40 9.02 17.64
CA ASP A 241 7.41 9.89 18.30
C ASP A 241 6.20 9.06 18.77
N GLU A 242 6.11 8.85 20.08
CA GLU A 242 4.98 8.13 20.71
C GLU A 242 3.68 8.94 20.71
N SER A 243 3.76 10.25 20.55
CA SER A 243 2.60 11.17 20.56
C SER A 243 1.82 11.15 19.24
N ARG A 244 2.32 10.47 18.21
CA ARG A 244 1.69 10.46 16.90
C ARG A 244 0.35 9.74 16.93
N ALA A 245 -0.72 10.49 16.66
CA ALA A 245 -2.11 10.04 16.68
C ALA A 245 -2.62 9.71 15.27
N PHE A 246 -3.63 8.85 15.17
CA PHE A 246 -4.34 8.59 13.90
C PHE A 246 -5.28 9.76 13.55
N GLY A 247 -5.73 10.47 14.56
CA GLY A 247 -6.66 11.59 14.48
C GLY A 247 -8.14 11.17 14.63
N GLY A 248 -8.86 11.96 15.40
CA GLY A 248 -10.29 11.80 15.61
C GLY A 248 -10.68 10.49 16.30
N ALA A 249 -11.74 9.84 15.82
CA ALA A 249 -12.28 8.63 16.45
C ALA A 249 -11.32 7.43 16.39
N LEU A 250 -10.36 7.42 15.47
CA LEU A 250 -9.38 6.32 15.36
C LEU A 250 -8.32 6.34 16.47
N ASP A 251 -8.24 7.38 17.27
CA ASP A 251 -7.37 7.41 18.44
C ASP A 251 -7.89 6.48 19.55
N ASP A 252 -9.21 6.26 19.62
CA ASP A 252 -9.79 5.21 20.46
C ASP A 252 -9.51 3.83 19.88
N SER A 253 -8.81 2.99 20.64
CA SER A 253 -8.35 1.67 20.20
C SER A 253 -9.52 0.70 19.95
N THR A 254 -10.62 0.82 20.69
CA THR A 254 -11.82 -0.03 20.52
C THR A 254 -12.57 0.37 19.25
N TYR A 255 -12.75 1.67 19.04
CA TYR A 255 -13.36 2.18 17.81
C TYR A 255 -12.55 1.77 16.60
N ARG A 256 -11.22 1.95 16.65
CA ARG A 256 -10.27 1.59 15.58
C ARG A 256 -10.36 0.12 15.21
N LEU A 257 -10.35 -0.77 16.21
CA LEU A 257 -10.46 -2.20 15.98
C LEU A 257 -11.81 -2.60 15.35
N ASN A 258 -12.92 -2.03 15.82
CA ASN A 258 -14.24 -2.27 15.25
C ASN A 258 -14.36 -1.74 13.82
N HIS A 259 -13.74 -0.58 13.52
CA HIS A 259 -13.66 -0.04 12.16
C HIS A 259 -12.88 -0.99 11.24
N TYR A 260 -11.71 -1.48 11.68
CA TYR A 260 -10.90 -2.42 10.92
C TYR A 260 -11.65 -3.72 10.64
N ARG A 261 -12.35 -4.27 11.64
CA ARG A 261 -13.17 -5.47 11.46
C ARG A 261 -14.24 -5.26 10.40
N ARG A 262 -14.95 -4.15 10.44
CA ARG A 262 -15.98 -3.84 9.44
C ARG A 262 -15.39 -3.75 8.04
N VAL A 263 -14.30 -3.00 7.85
CA VAL A 263 -13.65 -2.87 6.53
C VAL A 263 -13.16 -4.23 6.01
N PHE A 264 -12.63 -5.06 6.89
CA PHE A 264 -12.19 -6.42 6.54
C PHE A 264 -13.35 -7.30 6.09
N GLU A 265 -14.46 -7.34 6.85
CA GLU A 265 -15.64 -8.14 6.48
C GLU A 265 -16.28 -7.63 5.17
N ASP A 266 -16.37 -6.31 4.99
CA ASP A 266 -16.88 -5.71 3.75
C ASP A 266 -15.98 -6.08 2.55
N ALA A 267 -14.66 -6.10 2.73
CA ALA A 267 -13.72 -6.51 1.69
C ALA A 267 -13.85 -8.01 1.34
N LEU A 268 -14.01 -8.89 2.35
CA LEU A 268 -14.24 -10.32 2.14
C LEU A 268 -15.52 -10.55 1.32
N LYS A 269 -16.59 -9.82 1.67
CA LYS A 269 -17.87 -9.88 0.96
C LYS A 269 -17.73 -9.43 -0.49
N ALA A 270 -17.13 -8.28 -0.71
CA ALA A 270 -16.91 -7.74 -2.05
C ALA A 270 -16.08 -8.68 -2.95
N SER A 271 -15.14 -9.42 -2.34
CA SER A 271 -14.26 -10.36 -3.03
C SER A 271 -14.80 -11.80 -3.11
N GLY A 272 -15.99 -12.08 -2.59
CA GLY A 272 -16.59 -13.42 -2.59
C GLY A 272 -15.89 -14.43 -1.67
N LEU A 273 -15.10 -13.98 -0.72
CA LEU A 273 -14.34 -14.82 0.21
C LEU A 273 -15.05 -15.09 1.55
N GLU A 274 -16.30 -14.64 1.72
CA GLU A 274 -17.07 -14.85 2.96
C GLU A 274 -17.23 -16.33 3.35
N ALA A 275 -17.35 -17.22 2.37
CA ALA A 275 -17.70 -18.63 2.57
C ALA A 275 -16.49 -19.54 2.87
N ALA A 276 -15.25 -19.05 2.79
CA ALA A 276 -14.06 -19.89 2.96
C ALA A 276 -13.81 -20.35 4.42
N GLY A 277 -14.52 -19.78 5.40
CA GLY A 277 -14.41 -20.11 6.83
C GLY A 277 -15.16 -21.38 7.30
N GLY A 278 -15.83 -22.11 6.41
CA GLY A 278 -16.79 -23.15 6.78
C GLY A 278 -16.53 -24.57 6.31
N ARG A 279 -15.41 -24.90 5.66
CA ARG A 279 -15.14 -26.29 5.22
C ARG A 279 -13.71 -26.72 5.48
N ARG A 280 -13.40 -27.06 6.71
CA ARG A 280 -12.43 -28.11 7.03
C ARG A 280 -13.08 -28.97 8.12
N GLY A 281 -13.80 -30.02 7.69
CA GLY A 281 -14.11 -31.19 8.49
C GLY A 281 -13.04 -32.24 8.20
#